data_4485c2b94574288cb4fe3ceff8ce5ba3
#
_entry.id   4485c2b94574288cb4fe3ceff8ce5ba3
#
_cell.length_a   1.000
_cell.length_b   1.000
_cell.length_c   1.000
_cell.angle_alpha   90.00
_cell.angle_beta   90.00
_cell.angle_gamma   90.00
#
_symmetry.space_group_name_H-M   'P 1'
#
loop_
_entity.id
_entity.type
_entity.pdbx_description
1 polymer ?
#
loop_
_entity_poly.entity_id
_entity_poly.type
_entity_poly.pdbx_seq_one_letter_code
_entity_poly.pdbx_strand_id
1 'polypeptide(L)'
;MEKLIYLLWPRSPMELADRRTTLLDQCAPALLDAGARYLTMRIDDDLARVPSPTPTTKRTNPFAAEVSLWLDDVRDRGSQESMLEDAGFKVAGYHVAQHLYTDYGGNRHGEPRSWPDGQRSPGIVSVTPLERPKRIPKDRWMRHWFNRQGPMSEAMQPRSRYVRNVVLDVLTADAVKYEGIVEESWPSGEHVTNPMTFYGAKNRLELIKNMAIMAQSVAAFLPIWRITSVTTSEYFVRSPHR
;
A
#
# COMPACT_ATOMS: atom_id res chain seq x y z
N MET A 1 17.52 -6.62 -10.40
CA MET A 1 16.26 -7.08 -9.79
C MET A 1 15.35 -5.86 -9.61
N GLU A 2 14.12 -5.93 -10.08
CA GLU A 2 13.20 -4.81 -10.21
C GLU A 2 11.91 -5.12 -9.46
N LYS A 3 11.36 -4.12 -8.74
CA LYS A 3 10.10 -4.27 -8.01
C LYS A 3 8.93 -3.87 -8.89
N LEU A 4 7.93 -4.75 -8.95
CA LEU A 4 6.65 -4.50 -9.59
C LEU A 4 5.54 -4.50 -8.53
N ILE A 5 4.56 -3.63 -8.72
CA ILE A 5 3.34 -3.60 -7.92
C ILE A 5 2.14 -3.77 -8.84
N TYR A 6 1.27 -4.69 -8.49
CA TYR A 6 -0.01 -4.89 -9.15
C TYR A 6 -1.16 -4.55 -8.21
N LEU A 7 -2.04 -3.64 -8.63
CA LEU A 7 -3.32 -3.39 -7.98
C LEU A 7 -4.39 -4.22 -8.69
N LEU A 8 -5.22 -4.93 -7.91
CA LEU A 8 -6.13 -5.95 -8.41
C LEU A 8 -7.58 -5.61 -8.09
N TRP A 9 -8.46 -5.71 -9.08
CA TRP A 9 -9.92 -5.63 -8.93
C TRP A 9 -10.55 -6.94 -9.41
N PRO A 10 -11.42 -7.61 -8.63
CA PRO A 10 -12.14 -8.77 -9.12
C PRO A 10 -12.99 -8.41 -10.35
N ARG A 11 -12.98 -9.24 -11.38
CA ARG A 11 -13.83 -9.06 -12.58
C ARG A 11 -15.29 -9.40 -12.33
N SER A 12 -15.56 -10.20 -11.28
CA SER A 12 -16.87 -10.55 -10.78
C SER A 12 -16.89 -10.44 -9.25
N PRO A 13 -18.06 -10.34 -8.60
CA PRO A 13 -18.15 -10.35 -7.14
C PRO A 13 -17.39 -11.55 -6.55
N MET A 14 -16.53 -11.28 -5.57
CA MET A 14 -15.70 -12.27 -4.90
C MET A 14 -15.74 -11.99 -3.39
N GLU A 15 -16.07 -13.01 -2.60
CA GLU A 15 -16.09 -12.90 -1.14
C GLU A 15 -14.69 -12.62 -0.58
N LEU A 16 -14.63 -11.96 0.57
CA LEU A 16 -13.35 -11.53 1.15
C LEU A 16 -12.42 -12.71 1.49
N ALA A 17 -12.98 -13.80 2.00
CA ALA A 17 -12.22 -15.02 2.27
C ALA A 17 -11.69 -15.69 0.99
N ASP A 18 -12.49 -15.68 -0.09
CA ASP A 18 -12.12 -16.24 -1.38
C ASP A 18 -10.96 -15.46 -2.03
N ARG A 19 -10.93 -14.13 -1.85
CA ARG A 19 -9.78 -13.32 -2.30
C ARG A 19 -8.48 -13.82 -1.68
N ARG A 20 -8.49 -14.06 -0.37
CA ARG A 20 -7.32 -14.57 0.36
C ARG A 20 -6.91 -15.95 -0.15
N THR A 21 -7.84 -16.88 -0.22
CA THR A 21 -7.59 -18.24 -0.71
C THR A 21 -7.05 -18.24 -2.14
N THR A 22 -7.70 -17.51 -3.06
CA THR A 22 -7.25 -17.41 -4.45
C THR A 22 -5.82 -16.85 -4.54
N LEU A 23 -5.55 -15.77 -3.83
CA LEU A 23 -4.24 -15.11 -3.93
C LEU A 23 -3.13 -15.89 -3.24
N LEU A 24 -3.37 -16.42 -2.03
CA LEU A 24 -2.31 -17.10 -1.27
C LEU A 24 -2.11 -18.56 -1.70
N ASP A 25 -3.19 -19.29 -1.98
CA ASP A 25 -3.11 -20.74 -2.22
C ASP A 25 -2.93 -21.08 -3.71
N GLN A 26 -3.37 -20.19 -4.62
CA GLN A 26 -3.28 -20.41 -6.07
C GLN A 26 -2.26 -19.48 -6.74
N CYS A 27 -2.42 -18.15 -6.57
CA CYS A 27 -1.55 -17.21 -7.28
C CYS A 27 -0.13 -17.17 -6.70
N ALA A 28 0.03 -17.21 -5.38
CA ALA A 28 1.35 -17.05 -4.78
C ALA A 28 2.35 -18.15 -5.20
N PRO A 29 2.02 -19.45 -5.13
CA PRO A 29 2.92 -20.49 -5.65
C PRO A 29 3.22 -20.30 -7.12
N ALA A 30 2.20 -20.06 -7.95
CA ALA A 30 2.36 -19.89 -9.39
C ALA A 30 3.29 -18.71 -9.75
N LEU A 31 3.14 -17.57 -9.08
CA LEU A 31 4.00 -16.39 -9.28
C LEU A 31 5.46 -16.68 -8.90
N LEU A 32 5.69 -17.44 -7.83
CA LEU A 32 7.03 -17.84 -7.41
C LEU A 32 7.66 -18.82 -8.41
N ASP A 33 6.89 -19.79 -8.90
CA ASP A 33 7.34 -20.78 -9.91
C ASP A 33 7.62 -20.10 -11.26
N ALA A 34 6.88 -19.02 -11.58
CA ALA A 34 7.10 -18.19 -12.76
C ALA A 34 8.27 -17.19 -12.61
N GLY A 35 9.08 -17.31 -11.56
CA GLY A 35 10.33 -16.57 -11.40
C GLY A 35 10.29 -15.34 -10.49
N ALA A 36 9.19 -15.08 -9.77
CA ALA A 36 9.19 -14.04 -8.75
C ALA A 36 10.21 -14.40 -7.65
N ARG A 37 11.21 -13.56 -7.46
CA ARG A 37 12.29 -13.77 -6.48
C ARG A 37 11.79 -13.54 -5.06
N TYR A 38 11.00 -12.47 -4.87
CA TYR A 38 10.33 -12.11 -3.62
C TYR A 38 8.89 -11.75 -3.92
N LEU A 39 8.02 -11.98 -2.94
CA LEU A 39 6.59 -11.78 -3.08
C LEU A 39 5.98 -11.35 -1.75
N THR A 40 5.24 -10.24 -1.78
CA THR A 40 4.39 -9.78 -0.67
C THR A 40 3.00 -9.51 -1.21
N MET A 41 1.98 -9.93 -0.51
CA MET A 41 0.58 -9.68 -0.85
C MET A 41 -0.11 -8.90 0.25
N ARG A 42 -0.87 -7.86 -0.11
CA ARG A 42 -1.73 -7.08 0.77
C ARG A 42 -3.14 -7.19 0.26
N ILE A 43 -4.00 -7.85 1.04
CA ILE A 43 -5.32 -8.32 0.61
C ILE A 43 -6.39 -7.65 1.46
N ASP A 44 -7.37 -7.02 0.82
CA ASP A 44 -8.63 -6.62 1.46
C ASP A 44 -9.45 -7.89 1.69
N ASP A 45 -9.23 -8.50 2.85
CA ASP A 45 -9.83 -9.78 3.26
C ASP A 45 -10.70 -9.64 4.53
N ASP A 46 -11.28 -10.76 4.96
CA ASP A 46 -12.13 -10.83 6.14
C ASP A 46 -11.40 -10.55 7.47
N LEU A 47 -10.06 -10.57 7.47
CA LEU A 47 -9.22 -10.30 8.64
C LEU A 47 -8.80 -8.82 8.75
N ALA A 48 -9.01 -8.02 7.70
CA ALA A 48 -8.66 -6.60 7.66
C ALA A 48 -9.88 -5.67 7.67
N ARG A 49 -10.97 -6.07 8.33
CA ARG A 49 -12.23 -5.31 8.41
C ARG A 49 -12.13 -4.03 9.24
N VAL A 50 -11.31 -3.13 8.77
CA VAL A 50 -11.10 -1.81 9.36
C VAL A 50 -11.45 -0.76 8.32
N PRO A 51 -12.28 0.26 8.65
CA PRO A 51 -12.59 1.34 7.73
C PRO A 51 -11.32 2.00 7.20
N SER A 52 -11.34 2.36 5.92
CA SER A 52 -10.26 3.14 5.31
C SER A 52 -10.04 4.45 6.08
N PRO A 53 -8.79 4.90 6.26
CA PRO A 53 -8.51 6.20 6.87
C PRO A 53 -8.95 7.39 5.98
N THR A 54 -9.30 7.12 4.72
CA THR A 54 -9.81 8.11 3.78
C THR A 54 -11.28 7.82 3.41
N PRO A 55 -12.14 8.85 3.27
CA PRO A 55 -13.53 8.64 2.89
C PRO A 55 -13.66 8.00 1.50
N THR A 56 -14.52 6.99 1.39
CA THR A 56 -14.92 6.44 0.08
C THR A 56 -15.85 7.43 -0.61
N THR A 57 -15.53 7.83 -1.83
CA THR A 57 -16.33 8.74 -2.65
C THR A 57 -16.68 8.07 -3.98
N LYS A 58 -17.58 8.67 -4.79
CA LYS A 58 -17.85 8.20 -6.16
C LYS A 58 -16.64 8.26 -7.09
N ARG A 59 -15.55 8.90 -6.68
CA ARG A 59 -14.30 9.04 -7.45
C ARG A 59 -13.19 8.11 -6.98
N THR A 60 -13.42 7.37 -5.89
CA THR A 60 -12.51 6.35 -5.41
C THR A 60 -12.82 5.02 -6.11
N ASN A 61 -11.78 4.24 -6.36
CA ASN A 61 -11.88 2.91 -6.94
C ASN A 61 -11.05 1.94 -6.08
N PRO A 62 -11.60 1.47 -4.94
CA PRO A 62 -10.89 0.58 -4.04
C PRO A 62 -10.57 -0.75 -4.75
N PHE A 63 -9.32 -1.17 -4.65
CA PHE A 63 -8.84 -2.45 -5.16
C PHE A 63 -8.99 -3.54 -4.09
N ALA A 64 -9.02 -4.80 -4.53
CA ALA A 64 -9.14 -5.95 -3.64
C ALA A 64 -7.79 -6.42 -3.08
N ALA A 65 -6.71 -6.15 -3.80
CA ALA A 65 -5.37 -6.51 -3.34
C ALA A 65 -4.28 -5.68 -4.00
N GLU A 66 -3.15 -5.60 -3.33
CA GLU A 66 -1.87 -5.17 -3.86
C GLU A 66 -0.90 -6.36 -3.80
N VAL A 67 -0.29 -6.68 -4.95
CA VAL A 67 0.74 -7.71 -5.08
C VAL A 67 2.06 -7.04 -5.44
N SER A 68 3.01 -7.07 -4.50
CA SER A 68 4.39 -6.64 -4.72
C SER A 68 5.26 -7.85 -5.03
N LEU A 69 5.92 -7.86 -6.17
CA LEU A 69 6.88 -8.90 -6.52
C LEU A 69 8.16 -8.32 -7.12
N TRP A 70 9.22 -9.11 -7.12
CA TRP A 70 10.52 -8.75 -7.68
C TRP A 70 10.91 -9.74 -8.75
N LEU A 71 11.24 -9.23 -9.94
CA LEU A 71 11.78 -9.97 -11.08
C LEU A 71 13.24 -9.58 -11.33
N ASP A 72 13.98 -10.45 -11.98
CA ASP A 72 15.32 -10.09 -12.47
C ASP A 72 15.24 -9.02 -13.57
N ASP A 73 14.20 -9.10 -14.42
CA ASP A 73 13.92 -8.13 -15.48
C ASP A 73 12.41 -7.86 -15.58
N VAL A 74 12.01 -6.59 -15.61
CA VAL A 74 10.60 -6.17 -15.75
C VAL A 74 9.96 -6.64 -17.07
N ARG A 75 10.76 -6.95 -18.08
CA ARG A 75 10.28 -7.44 -19.37
C ARG A 75 9.69 -8.85 -19.30
N ASP A 76 10.05 -9.63 -18.28
CA ASP A 76 9.60 -11.02 -18.09
C ASP A 76 8.24 -11.11 -17.37
N ARG A 77 7.58 -9.96 -17.11
CA ARG A 77 6.34 -9.86 -16.32
C ARG A 77 5.09 -10.49 -16.95
N GLY A 78 5.12 -10.83 -18.24
CA GLY A 78 3.92 -11.25 -18.99
C GLY A 78 3.21 -12.47 -18.37
N SER A 79 3.98 -13.46 -17.88
CA SER A 79 3.42 -14.62 -17.19
C SER A 79 2.74 -14.27 -15.87
N GLN A 80 3.30 -13.35 -15.09
CA GLN A 80 2.73 -12.90 -13.83
C GLN A 80 1.42 -12.13 -14.04
N GLU A 81 1.37 -11.27 -15.05
CA GLU A 81 0.14 -10.55 -15.43
C GLU A 81 -0.96 -11.53 -15.85
N SER A 82 -0.64 -12.49 -16.75
CA SER A 82 -1.61 -13.51 -17.20
C SER A 82 -2.14 -14.35 -16.03
N MET A 83 -1.28 -14.80 -15.11
CA MET A 83 -1.70 -15.61 -13.96
C MET A 83 -2.70 -14.85 -13.07
N LEU A 84 -2.47 -13.56 -12.82
CA LEU A 84 -3.38 -12.73 -12.03
C LEU A 84 -4.71 -12.48 -12.77
N GLU A 85 -4.66 -12.32 -14.10
CA GLU A 85 -5.85 -12.16 -14.94
C GLU A 85 -6.67 -13.45 -15.03
N ASP A 86 -6.03 -14.60 -15.18
CA ASP A 86 -6.65 -15.93 -15.23
C ASP A 86 -7.28 -16.30 -13.89
N ALA A 87 -6.74 -15.79 -12.78
CA ALA A 87 -7.35 -15.90 -11.44
C ALA A 87 -8.59 -15.00 -11.25
N GLY A 88 -9.04 -14.29 -12.30
CA GLY A 88 -10.27 -13.50 -12.31
C GLY A 88 -10.10 -12.03 -11.90
N PHE A 89 -8.89 -11.48 -11.93
CA PHE A 89 -8.66 -10.09 -11.61
C PHE A 89 -8.46 -9.21 -12.86
N LYS A 90 -8.92 -7.97 -12.78
CA LYS A 90 -8.39 -6.87 -13.59
C LYS A 90 -7.11 -6.38 -12.93
N VAL A 91 -6.05 -6.22 -13.71
CA VAL A 91 -4.69 -5.93 -13.24
C VAL A 91 -4.26 -4.54 -13.66
N ALA A 92 -3.72 -3.75 -12.72
CA ALA A 92 -3.00 -2.53 -13.02
C ALA A 92 -1.57 -2.64 -12.48
N GLY A 93 -0.59 -2.69 -13.38
CA GLY A 93 0.82 -2.94 -13.09
C GLY A 93 1.68 -1.69 -13.12
N TYR A 94 2.64 -1.63 -12.21
CA TYR A 94 3.57 -0.51 -12.03
C TYR A 94 4.98 -1.04 -11.78
N HIS A 95 5.95 -0.51 -12.51
CA HIS A 95 7.37 -0.62 -12.15
C HIS A 95 7.69 0.47 -11.14
N VAL A 96 8.32 0.12 -10.03
CA VAL A 96 8.54 1.06 -8.92
C VAL A 96 9.95 1.03 -8.34
N ALA A 97 10.42 2.19 -7.87
CA ALA A 97 11.57 2.27 -6.98
C ALA A 97 11.09 2.32 -5.52
N GLN A 98 11.45 1.30 -4.74
CA GLN A 98 11.10 1.22 -3.33
C GLN A 98 12.03 2.06 -2.46
N HIS A 99 11.44 2.88 -1.60
CA HIS A 99 12.11 3.61 -0.53
C HIS A 99 11.51 3.17 0.82
N LEU A 100 12.20 2.30 1.51
CA LEU A 100 11.86 1.89 2.86
C LEU A 100 12.22 3.04 3.80
N TYR A 101 11.22 3.79 4.26
CA TYR A 101 11.42 4.94 5.14
C TYR A 101 11.59 4.51 6.59
N THR A 102 10.70 3.65 7.07
CA THR A 102 10.77 3.02 8.38
C THR A 102 10.37 1.55 8.27
N ASP A 103 11.13 0.65 8.88
CA ASP A 103 10.83 -0.77 8.94
C ASP A 103 10.40 -1.19 10.36
N TYR A 104 9.88 -2.39 10.49
CA TYR A 104 9.53 -3.00 11.77
C TYR A 104 10.73 -2.95 12.73
N GLY A 105 10.49 -2.49 13.97
CA GLY A 105 11.54 -2.26 14.95
C GLY A 105 12.35 -0.98 14.75
N GLY A 106 12.16 -0.25 13.65
CA GLY A 106 12.86 0.98 13.34
C GLY A 106 12.30 2.23 14.03
N ASN A 107 11.22 2.12 14.79
CA ASN A 107 10.60 3.20 15.56
C ASN A 107 9.98 2.69 16.86
N ARG A 108 9.46 3.60 17.68
CA ARG A 108 8.83 3.28 18.99
C ARG A 108 7.51 2.51 18.92
N HIS A 109 6.92 2.33 17.75
CA HIS A 109 5.61 1.70 17.54
C HIS A 109 5.71 0.34 16.86
N GLY A 110 6.86 -0.02 16.32
CA GLY A 110 7.09 -1.26 15.60
C GLY A 110 8.10 -2.13 16.30
N GLU A 111 7.69 -3.35 16.68
CA GLU A 111 8.60 -4.38 17.11
C GLU A 111 9.36 -4.97 15.91
N PRO A 112 10.59 -5.49 16.09
CA PRO A 112 11.27 -6.24 15.05
C PRO A 112 10.40 -7.38 14.53
N ARG A 113 10.47 -7.65 13.24
CA ARG A 113 9.67 -8.71 12.62
C ARG A 113 10.03 -10.08 13.23
N SER A 114 9.05 -10.70 13.92
CA SER A 114 9.22 -12.00 14.59
C SER A 114 8.40 -13.15 13.98
N TRP A 115 7.55 -12.86 12.99
CA TRP A 115 6.72 -13.86 12.30
C TRP A 115 7.37 -14.33 10.99
N PRO A 116 7.18 -15.63 10.63
CA PRO A 116 7.77 -16.20 9.42
C PRO A 116 7.03 -15.75 8.16
N ASP A 117 7.65 -16.00 7.01
CA ASP A 117 6.99 -15.91 5.71
C ASP A 117 5.79 -16.86 5.64
N GLY A 118 4.76 -16.47 4.89
CA GLY A 118 3.48 -17.18 4.77
C GLY A 118 2.49 -16.86 5.88
N GLN A 119 2.93 -16.34 7.03
CA GLN A 119 2.04 -15.92 8.10
C GLN A 119 1.54 -14.48 7.87
N ARG A 120 0.28 -14.22 8.25
CA ARG A 120 -0.28 -12.87 8.27
C ARG A 120 0.52 -11.97 9.20
N SER A 121 0.95 -10.81 8.73
CA SER A 121 1.58 -9.77 9.56
C SER A 121 0.62 -9.28 10.65
N PRO A 122 1.11 -9.03 11.87
CA PRO A 122 0.30 -8.36 12.90
C PRO A 122 -0.18 -6.98 12.42
N GLY A 123 -1.32 -6.56 12.95
CA GLY A 123 -1.87 -5.24 12.66
C GLY A 123 -2.61 -5.16 11.30
N ILE A 124 -2.57 -3.97 10.72
CA ILE A 124 -3.27 -3.61 9.48
C ILE A 124 -2.31 -2.82 8.59
N VAL A 125 -2.41 -3.01 7.28
CA VAL A 125 -1.67 -2.20 6.30
C VAL A 125 -2.66 -1.40 5.46
N SER A 126 -2.47 -0.08 5.39
CA SER A 126 -3.14 0.76 4.40
C SER A 126 -2.26 0.93 3.17
N VAL A 127 -2.84 0.71 2.01
CA VAL A 127 -2.19 0.93 0.71
C VAL A 127 -2.86 2.09 0.01
N THR A 128 -2.07 3.10 -0.36
CA THR A 128 -2.58 4.36 -0.92
C THR A 128 -1.83 4.73 -2.19
N PRO A 129 -2.41 4.53 -3.39
CA PRO A 129 -1.89 5.09 -4.62
C PRO A 129 -2.01 6.60 -4.64
N LEU A 130 -0.96 7.28 -5.06
CA LEU A 130 -0.84 8.74 -5.05
C LEU A 130 -0.90 9.32 -6.46
N GLU A 131 -1.95 10.12 -6.72
CA GLU A 131 -2.10 10.85 -7.97
C GLU A 131 -1.56 12.27 -7.80
N ARG A 132 -0.67 12.69 -8.71
CA ARG A 132 -0.17 14.07 -8.71
C ARG A 132 -1.13 14.99 -9.45
N PRO A 133 -1.59 16.08 -8.84
CA PRO A 133 -2.34 17.13 -9.56
C PRO A 133 -1.53 17.70 -10.72
N LYS A 134 -2.12 17.80 -11.92
CA LYS A 134 -1.45 18.29 -13.14
C LYS A 134 -0.79 19.68 -12.96
N ARG A 135 -1.37 20.54 -12.09
CA ARG A 135 -0.85 21.88 -11.78
C ARG A 135 0.47 21.90 -11.02
N ILE A 136 0.90 20.74 -10.45
CA ILE A 136 2.11 20.66 -9.62
C ILE A 136 3.20 19.96 -10.43
N PRO A 137 4.36 20.62 -10.68
CA PRO A 137 5.52 19.96 -11.30
C PRO A 137 5.99 18.74 -10.50
N LYS A 138 6.49 17.71 -11.19
CA LYS A 138 6.89 16.42 -10.56
C LYS A 138 7.96 16.61 -9.48
N ASP A 139 8.96 17.43 -9.75
CA ASP A 139 10.05 17.72 -8.82
C ASP A 139 9.56 18.40 -7.53
N ARG A 140 8.63 19.37 -7.65
CA ARG A 140 8.01 20.04 -6.50
C ARG A 140 7.13 19.08 -5.71
N TRP A 141 6.38 18.22 -6.40
CA TRP A 141 5.54 17.20 -5.78
C TRP A 141 6.38 16.18 -5.00
N MET A 142 7.47 15.67 -5.59
CA MET A 142 8.42 14.77 -4.97
C MET A 142 9.07 15.41 -3.73
N ARG A 143 9.55 16.66 -3.82
CA ARG A 143 10.10 17.38 -2.66
C ARG A 143 9.10 17.51 -1.52
N HIS A 144 7.84 17.81 -1.83
CA HIS A 144 6.79 17.90 -0.79
C HIS A 144 6.56 16.54 -0.12
N TRP A 145 6.40 15.48 -0.91
CA TRP A 145 6.17 14.13 -0.40
C TRP A 145 7.33 13.64 0.48
N PHE A 146 8.58 13.74 -0.03
CA PHE A 146 9.75 13.18 0.63
C PHE A 146 10.25 14.01 1.81
N ASN A 147 10.26 15.34 1.70
CA ASN A 147 10.91 16.22 2.65
C ASN A 147 9.95 16.91 3.63
N ARG A 148 8.63 16.86 3.36
CA ARG A 148 7.63 17.49 4.23
C ARG A 148 6.57 16.49 4.71
N GLN A 149 5.79 15.90 3.80
CA GLN A 149 4.69 15.01 4.17
C GLN A 149 5.19 13.76 4.89
N GLY A 150 6.19 13.07 4.35
CA GLY A 150 6.74 11.85 4.93
C GLY A 150 7.26 12.06 6.36
N PRO A 151 8.24 12.96 6.60
CA PRO A 151 8.76 13.23 7.95
C PRO A 151 7.69 13.72 8.93
N MET A 152 6.80 14.61 8.50
CA MET A 152 5.73 15.16 9.35
C MET A 152 4.75 14.07 9.76
N SER A 153 4.29 13.24 8.81
CA SER A 153 3.37 12.15 9.12
C SER A 153 4.01 11.06 9.98
N GLU A 154 5.30 10.76 9.77
CA GLU A 154 6.02 9.79 10.60
C GLU A 154 6.19 10.26 12.06
N ALA A 155 6.45 11.55 12.26
CA ALA A 155 6.55 12.11 13.61
C ALA A 155 5.19 12.12 14.36
N MET A 156 4.09 12.13 13.62
CA MET A 156 2.72 12.24 14.15
C MET A 156 2.05 10.87 14.32
N GLN A 157 2.14 10.03 13.29
CA GLN A 157 1.36 8.80 13.18
C GLN A 157 2.11 7.59 13.75
N PRO A 158 1.44 6.73 14.54
CA PRO A 158 2.07 5.58 15.20
C PRO A 158 2.19 4.37 14.27
N ARG A 159 2.79 4.56 13.09
CA ARG A 159 3.02 3.47 12.13
C ARG A 159 4.15 2.57 12.60
N SER A 160 4.01 1.26 12.38
CA SER A 160 5.06 0.28 12.62
C SER A 160 6.01 0.13 11.44
N ARG A 161 5.54 0.45 10.21
CA ARG A 161 6.34 0.43 8.98
C ARG A 161 5.82 1.45 7.97
N TYR A 162 6.72 2.06 7.19
CA TYR A 162 6.36 3.00 6.14
C TYR A 162 7.23 2.82 4.90
N VAL A 163 6.59 2.46 3.79
CA VAL A 163 7.25 2.26 2.49
C VAL A 163 6.68 3.22 1.47
N ARG A 164 7.57 3.86 0.72
CA ARG A 164 7.24 4.72 -0.42
C ARG A 164 7.73 4.05 -1.70
N ASN A 165 6.81 3.74 -2.60
CA ASN A 165 7.15 3.21 -3.92
C ASN A 165 6.93 4.33 -4.94
N VAL A 166 8.01 4.84 -5.52
CA VAL A 166 7.96 5.83 -6.60
C VAL A 166 7.69 5.10 -7.90
N VAL A 167 6.64 5.47 -8.61
CA VAL A 167 6.32 4.88 -9.91
C VAL A 167 7.30 5.39 -10.95
N LEU A 168 8.04 4.46 -11.56
CA LEU A 168 8.97 4.68 -12.65
C LEU A 168 8.26 4.57 -13.99
N ASP A 169 7.41 3.53 -14.12
CA ASP A 169 6.64 3.28 -15.33
C ASP A 169 5.29 2.63 -15.02
N VAL A 170 4.31 2.85 -15.89
CA VAL A 170 2.98 2.22 -15.88
C VAL A 170 3.01 1.09 -16.88
N LEU A 171 2.82 -0.15 -16.43
CA LEU A 171 3.07 -1.35 -17.22
C LEU A 171 1.85 -1.82 -18.04
N THR A 172 0.63 -1.59 -17.53
CA THR A 172 -0.61 -2.03 -18.18
C THR A 172 -1.37 -0.84 -18.77
N ALA A 173 -1.99 -1.03 -19.95
CA ALA A 173 -2.53 0.06 -20.77
C ALA A 173 -3.63 0.89 -20.08
N ASP A 174 -4.51 0.23 -19.30
CA ASP A 174 -5.66 0.88 -18.65
C ASP A 174 -5.38 1.32 -17.21
N ALA A 175 -4.13 1.22 -16.74
CA ALA A 175 -3.78 1.61 -15.39
C ALA A 175 -3.80 3.14 -15.22
N VAL A 176 -4.31 3.58 -14.07
CA VAL A 176 -4.26 4.99 -13.70
C VAL A 176 -2.80 5.42 -13.50
N LYS A 177 -2.44 6.58 -14.01
CA LYS A 177 -1.09 7.14 -13.86
C LYS A 177 -0.88 7.68 -12.46
N TYR A 178 -0.49 6.80 -11.54
CA TYR A 178 -0.01 7.20 -10.22
C TYR A 178 1.47 7.62 -10.28
N GLU A 179 1.88 8.50 -9.40
CA GLU A 179 3.30 8.90 -9.22
C GLU A 179 3.95 8.14 -8.07
N GLY A 180 3.16 7.54 -7.20
CA GLY A 180 3.64 6.73 -6.09
C GLY A 180 2.58 5.81 -5.51
N ILE A 181 3.02 4.81 -4.76
CA ILE A 181 2.16 3.91 -3.97
C ILE A 181 2.78 3.82 -2.58
N VAL A 182 1.97 4.14 -1.57
CA VAL A 182 2.39 4.13 -0.16
C VAL A 182 1.83 2.91 0.53
N GLU A 183 2.67 2.26 1.32
CA GLU A 183 2.31 1.15 2.20
C GLU A 183 2.58 1.59 3.64
N GLU A 184 1.54 1.62 4.48
CA GLU A 184 1.61 2.07 5.86
C GLU A 184 1.10 0.97 6.78
N SER A 185 1.99 0.37 7.56
CA SER A 185 1.63 -0.67 8.54
C SER A 185 1.32 -0.03 9.89
N TRP A 186 0.22 -0.45 10.49
CA TRP A 186 -0.30 0.04 11.77
C TRP A 186 -0.32 -1.10 12.78
N PRO A 187 0.04 -0.87 14.05
CA PRO A 187 0.08 -1.92 15.06
C PRO A 187 -1.26 -2.64 15.29
N SER A 188 -2.39 -1.95 15.09
CA SER A 188 -3.73 -2.52 15.16
C SER A 188 -4.75 -1.68 14.39
N GLY A 189 -5.98 -2.20 14.23
CA GLY A 189 -7.09 -1.46 13.63
C GLY A 189 -7.47 -0.21 14.42
N GLU A 190 -7.29 -0.18 15.72
CA GLU A 190 -7.54 1.01 16.56
C GLU A 190 -6.66 2.19 16.14
N HIS A 191 -5.42 1.93 15.75
CA HIS A 191 -4.49 2.96 15.27
C HIS A 191 -4.97 3.65 13.97
N VAL A 192 -5.91 3.04 13.26
CA VAL A 192 -6.53 3.62 12.06
C VAL A 192 -7.87 4.27 12.37
N THR A 193 -8.68 3.68 13.27
CA THR A 193 -10.07 4.10 13.52
C THR A 193 -10.22 5.12 14.63
N ASN A 194 -9.30 5.18 15.58
CA ASN A 194 -9.31 6.15 16.67
C ASN A 194 -8.54 7.42 16.26
N PRO A 195 -9.20 8.58 16.05
CA PRO A 195 -8.52 9.81 15.62
C PRO A 195 -7.43 10.28 16.57
N MET A 196 -7.60 10.11 17.88
CA MET A 196 -6.58 10.50 18.86
C MET A 196 -5.29 9.72 18.63
N THR A 197 -5.41 8.41 18.45
CA THR A 197 -4.29 7.51 18.19
C THR A 197 -3.71 7.74 16.79
N PHE A 198 -4.57 7.82 15.77
CA PHE A 198 -4.16 8.02 14.37
C PHE A 198 -3.33 9.30 14.16
N TYR A 199 -3.71 10.38 14.83
CA TYR A 199 -2.99 11.67 14.76
C TYR A 199 -1.98 11.85 15.90
N GLY A 200 -1.72 10.83 16.75
CA GLY A 200 -0.77 10.88 17.86
C GLY A 200 -1.05 11.98 18.88
N ALA A 201 -2.33 12.31 19.09
CA ALA A 201 -2.74 13.43 19.91
C ALA A 201 -2.99 13.02 21.37
N LYS A 202 -2.51 13.81 22.34
CA LYS A 202 -2.69 13.58 23.78
C LYS A 202 -3.98 14.20 24.32
N ASN A 203 -4.55 15.16 23.59
CA ASN A 203 -5.78 15.87 23.95
C ASN A 203 -6.49 16.43 22.73
N ARG A 204 -7.72 16.93 22.90
CA ARG A 204 -8.56 17.45 21.80
C ARG A 204 -7.96 18.63 21.04
N LEU A 205 -7.25 19.54 21.72
CA LEU A 205 -6.61 20.68 21.06
C LEU A 205 -5.47 20.23 20.16
N GLU A 206 -4.66 19.29 20.64
CA GLU A 206 -3.59 18.69 19.86
C GLU A 206 -4.15 17.89 18.65
N LEU A 207 -5.26 17.18 18.85
CA LEU A 207 -5.95 16.50 17.75
C LEU A 207 -6.35 17.48 16.63
N ILE A 208 -7.04 18.56 16.97
CA ILE A 208 -7.47 19.59 16.02
C ILE A 208 -6.27 20.18 15.28
N LYS A 209 -5.20 20.50 16.01
CA LYS A 209 -3.94 21.00 15.44
C LYS A 209 -3.33 20.01 14.46
N ASN A 210 -3.19 18.74 14.86
CA ASN A 210 -2.56 17.70 14.05
C ASN A 210 -3.38 17.37 12.81
N MET A 211 -4.71 17.33 12.93
CA MET A 211 -5.63 17.19 11.79
C MET A 211 -5.48 18.35 10.79
N ALA A 212 -5.42 19.59 11.28
CA ALA A 212 -5.24 20.75 10.41
C ALA A 212 -3.90 20.74 9.67
N ILE A 213 -2.81 20.39 10.36
CA ILE A 213 -1.47 20.27 9.77
C ILE A 213 -1.48 19.18 8.69
N MET A 214 -2.05 18.01 8.98
CA MET A 214 -2.15 16.91 8.02
C MET A 214 -2.99 17.29 6.80
N ALA A 215 -4.18 17.84 7.02
CA ALA A 215 -5.08 18.25 5.95
C ALA A 215 -4.42 19.30 5.03
N GLN A 216 -3.74 20.30 5.59
CA GLN A 216 -3.00 21.31 4.83
C GLN A 216 -1.89 20.67 3.99
N SER A 217 -1.13 19.77 4.59
CA SER A 217 -0.01 19.13 3.89
C SER A 217 -0.49 18.21 2.77
N VAL A 218 -1.53 17.41 3.02
CA VAL A 218 -2.14 16.52 1.99
C VAL A 218 -2.73 17.35 0.85
N ALA A 219 -3.50 18.40 1.14
CA ALA A 219 -4.11 19.27 0.13
C ALA A 219 -3.08 20.00 -0.75
N ALA A 220 -1.87 20.22 -0.24
CA ALA A 220 -0.80 20.87 -0.97
C ALA A 220 -0.23 20.04 -2.13
N PHE A 221 -0.39 18.68 -2.09
CA PHE A 221 0.23 17.82 -3.10
C PHE A 221 -0.67 16.71 -3.65
N LEU A 222 -1.84 16.42 -3.05
CA LEU A 222 -2.77 15.39 -3.51
C LEU A 222 -4.16 15.96 -3.85
N PRO A 223 -4.89 15.34 -4.78
CA PRO A 223 -6.29 15.65 -5.04
C PRO A 223 -7.18 14.94 -4.01
N ILE A 224 -7.47 15.57 -2.88
CA ILE A 224 -8.12 14.98 -1.70
C ILE A 224 -9.34 14.10 -2.05
N TRP A 225 -10.16 14.55 -3.03
CA TRP A 225 -11.40 13.88 -3.41
C TRP A 225 -11.20 12.60 -4.24
N ARG A 226 -9.96 12.28 -4.59
CA ARG A 226 -9.58 11.12 -5.42
C ARG A 226 -8.63 10.18 -4.71
N ILE A 227 -8.29 10.47 -3.46
CA ILE A 227 -7.44 9.58 -2.67
C ILE A 227 -8.22 8.30 -2.40
N THR A 228 -7.66 7.18 -2.85
CA THR A 228 -8.14 5.84 -2.53
C THR A 228 -7.12 5.22 -1.58
N SER A 229 -7.54 4.85 -0.38
CA SER A 229 -6.73 4.07 0.55
C SER A 229 -7.49 2.82 0.91
N VAL A 230 -6.86 1.67 0.85
CA VAL A 230 -7.47 0.37 1.17
C VAL A 230 -6.74 -0.23 2.35
N THR A 231 -7.50 -0.64 3.37
CA THR A 231 -6.98 -1.41 4.51
C THR A 231 -6.89 -2.88 4.15
N THR A 232 -5.77 -3.50 4.45
CA THR A 232 -5.42 -4.85 4.01
C THR A 232 -4.75 -5.65 5.11
N SER A 233 -4.83 -6.98 5.00
CA SER A 233 -3.91 -7.92 5.67
C SER A 233 -2.65 -8.06 4.84
N GLU A 234 -1.49 -8.07 5.48
CA GLU A 234 -0.19 -8.28 4.80
C GLU A 234 0.32 -9.68 5.01
N TYR A 235 0.85 -10.27 3.93
CA TYR A 235 1.51 -11.58 3.91
C TYR A 235 2.83 -11.45 3.15
N PHE A 236 3.95 -11.61 3.87
CA PHE A 236 5.24 -11.85 3.23
C PHE A 236 5.27 -13.31 2.79
N VAL A 237 5.02 -13.57 1.52
CA VAL A 237 5.04 -14.94 0.98
C VAL A 237 6.49 -15.44 0.85
N ARG A 238 7.36 -14.58 0.34
CA ARG A 238 8.81 -14.77 0.32
C ARG A 238 9.49 -13.41 0.45
N SER A 239 10.15 -13.17 1.57
CA SER A 239 10.83 -11.90 1.85
C SER A 239 12.29 -11.89 1.44
N PRO A 240 12.88 -10.73 1.10
CA PRO A 240 14.28 -10.60 0.70
C PRO A 240 15.28 -10.81 1.86
N HIS A 241 14.83 -10.72 3.09
CA HIS A 241 15.66 -10.81 4.29
C HIS A 241 15.00 -11.73 5.31
N ARG A 242 15.74 -12.73 5.70
CA ARG A 242 15.58 -13.46 6.95
C ARG A 242 16.77 -13.20 7.84
#